data_48039635af3d3834c94063c46d28738a
#
_entry.id   48039635af3d3834c94063c46d28738a
#
_cell.length_a   1.000
_cell.length_b   1.000
_cell.length_c   1.000
_cell.angle_alpha   90.00
_cell.angle_beta   90.00
_cell.angle_gamma   90.00
#
_symmetry.space_group_name_H-M   'P 1'
#
loop_
_entity.id
_entity.type
_entity.pdbx_description
1 polymer ?
#
loop_
_entity_poly.entity_id
_entity_poly.type
_entity_poly.pdbx_seq_one_letter_code
_entity_poly.pdbx_strand_id
1 'polypeptide(L)'
;MKKNALYIHGFMGNPKGGTFETLQKTLTDWNIHSIPFKYLHTNIKKTQRLIKIYCKVKKIDILIGASLGAFYVLQYKGLIDKLVINPCMYPSIEIPKLKDRTTGAPIVLLPKVLKGFGQMEKYENIPQEQKLRTFGIFAKDDELFHFKDSFDKLFGGQNNQTPSSILINGHHSVEEEYLKEGLLQAEKFFMRG
;
A
#
# COMPACT_ATOMS: atom_id res chain seq x y z
N MET A 1 -12.25 6.29 -20.80
CA MET A 1 -11.06 5.39 -20.83
C MET A 1 -10.91 4.73 -19.47
N LYS A 2 -10.54 3.45 -19.41
CA LYS A 2 -10.26 2.78 -18.12
C LYS A 2 -9.04 3.40 -17.47
N LYS A 3 -9.06 3.59 -16.14
CA LYS A 3 -7.89 3.98 -15.35
C LYS A 3 -6.87 2.83 -15.32
N ASN A 4 -5.59 3.16 -15.41
CA ASN A 4 -4.51 2.16 -15.25
C ASN A 4 -4.04 2.16 -13.80
N ALA A 5 -4.16 1.04 -13.12
CA ALA A 5 -3.70 0.85 -11.76
C ALA A 5 -2.48 -0.08 -11.71
N LEU A 6 -1.53 0.19 -10.81
CA LEU A 6 -0.44 -0.73 -10.49
C LEU A 6 -0.58 -1.22 -9.06
N TYR A 7 -0.81 -2.52 -8.91
CA TYR A 7 -0.85 -3.19 -7.61
C TYR A 7 0.53 -3.69 -7.19
N ILE A 8 0.90 -3.37 -5.95
CA ILE A 8 2.14 -3.77 -5.30
C ILE A 8 1.79 -4.63 -4.09
N HIS A 9 2.10 -5.92 -4.17
CA HIS A 9 1.76 -6.91 -3.15
C HIS A 9 2.57 -6.74 -1.85
N GLY A 10 2.08 -7.32 -0.75
CA GLY A 10 2.77 -7.35 0.54
C GLY A 10 4.00 -8.25 0.57
N PHE A 11 4.70 -8.21 1.70
CA PHE A 11 5.84 -9.08 1.99
C PHE A 11 5.43 -10.56 1.91
N MET A 12 6.23 -11.39 1.23
CA MET A 12 5.93 -12.81 0.96
C MET A 12 4.59 -13.04 0.23
N GLY A 13 3.94 -11.98 -0.27
CA GLY A 13 2.68 -12.09 -1.00
C GLY A 13 2.86 -12.49 -2.46
N ASN A 14 1.75 -12.87 -3.10
CA ASN A 14 1.68 -13.16 -4.53
C ASN A 14 1.16 -11.93 -5.28
N PRO A 15 1.84 -11.48 -6.37
CA PRO A 15 1.37 -10.35 -7.18
C PRO A 15 -0.01 -10.58 -7.83
N LYS A 16 -0.45 -11.83 -7.93
CA LYS A 16 -1.75 -12.24 -8.48
C LYS A 16 -2.58 -13.04 -7.47
N GLY A 17 -2.39 -12.82 -6.15
CA GLY A 17 -3.15 -13.48 -5.09
C GLY A 17 -4.51 -12.83 -4.82
N GLY A 18 -5.18 -13.29 -3.76
CA GLY A 18 -6.56 -12.91 -3.44
C GLY A 18 -6.87 -11.42 -3.48
N THR A 19 -6.01 -10.55 -2.91
CA THR A 19 -6.18 -9.09 -3.02
C THR A 19 -6.21 -8.60 -4.47
N PHE A 20 -5.32 -9.12 -5.33
CA PHE A 20 -5.30 -8.75 -6.74
C PHE A 20 -6.57 -9.20 -7.46
N GLU A 21 -7.02 -10.42 -7.18
CA GLU A 21 -8.26 -10.98 -7.76
C GLU A 21 -9.49 -10.16 -7.33
N THR A 22 -9.55 -9.78 -6.05
CA THR A 22 -10.63 -8.92 -5.53
C THR A 22 -10.61 -7.54 -6.20
N LEU A 23 -9.42 -6.94 -6.37
CA LEU A 23 -9.28 -5.69 -7.11
C LEU A 23 -9.83 -5.81 -8.53
N GLN A 24 -9.47 -6.87 -9.27
CA GLN A 24 -9.95 -7.08 -10.63
C GLN A 24 -11.46 -7.28 -10.74
N LYS A 25 -12.05 -7.99 -9.78
CA LYS A 25 -13.50 -8.24 -9.73
C LYS A 25 -14.30 -6.99 -9.35
N THR A 26 -13.74 -6.12 -8.51
CA THR A 26 -14.44 -4.96 -7.95
C THR A 26 -14.25 -3.71 -8.81
N LEU A 27 -13.03 -3.45 -9.26
CA LEU A 27 -12.69 -2.25 -10.02
C LEU A 27 -12.71 -2.55 -11.52
N THR A 28 -13.88 -2.89 -12.05
CA THR A 28 -14.07 -3.36 -13.44
C THR A 28 -13.71 -2.31 -14.50
N ASP A 29 -13.76 -1.02 -14.15
CA ASP A 29 -13.38 0.09 -15.02
C ASP A 29 -11.89 0.44 -14.94
N TRP A 30 -11.11 -0.33 -14.16
CA TRP A 30 -9.69 -0.15 -14.04
C TRP A 30 -8.91 -1.27 -14.73
N ASN A 31 -7.78 -0.91 -15.31
CA ASN A 31 -6.84 -1.83 -15.95
C ASN A 31 -5.73 -2.13 -14.93
N ILE A 32 -5.84 -3.24 -14.20
CA ILE A 32 -4.97 -3.50 -13.05
C ILE A 32 -3.76 -4.33 -13.48
N HIS A 33 -2.58 -3.74 -13.31
CA HIS A 33 -1.28 -4.38 -13.49
C HIS A 33 -0.71 -4.82 -12.16
N SER A 34 0.18 -5.80 -12.16
CA SER A 34 0.98 -6.18 -10.99
C SER A 34 2.41 -6.51 -11.37
N ILE A 35 3.34 -6.33 -10.44
CA ILE A 35 4.75 -6.65 -10.62
C ILE A 35 5.19 -7.58 -9.49
N PRO A 36 5.88 -8.70 -9.78
CA PRO A 36 6.47 -9.54 -8.74
C PRO A 36 7.69 -8.86 -8.11
N PHE A 37 7.67 -8.69 -6.79
CA PHE A 37 8.80 -8.18 -6.03
C PHE A 37 9.37 -9.23 -5.08
N LYS A 38 10.71 -9.36 -5.07
CA LYS A 38 11.45 -10.20 -4.12
C LYS A 38 12.06 -9.32 -3.03
N TYR A 39 11.27 -8.90 -2.06
CA TYR A 39 11.62 -7.89 -1.05
C TYR A 39 12.88 -8.21 -0.24
N LEU A 40 13.13 -9.48 0.09
CA LEU A 40 14.29 -9.91 0.88
C LEU A 40 15.64 -9.62 0.20
N HIS A 41 15.66 -9.65 -1.13
CA HIS A 41 16.89 -9.58 -1.91
C HIS A 41 17.02 -8.31 -2.74
N THR A 42 15.99 -7.46 -2.74
CA THR A 42 15.94 -6.30 -3.62
C THR A 42 16.34 -5.04 -2.86
N ASN A 43 17.27 -4.28 -3.41
CA ASN A 43 17.60 -2.95 -2.91
C ASN A 43 16.36 -2.04 -3.02
N ILE A 44 15.98 -1.39 -1.93
CA ILE A 44 14.78 -0.54 -1.83
C ILE A 44 14.74 0.52 -2.93
N LYS A 45 15.87 1.18 -3.21
CA LYS A 45 15.98 2.17 -4.29
C LYS A 45 15.73 1.55 -5.66
N LYS A 46 16.16 0.29 -5.86
CA LYS A 46 15.90 -0.45 -7.11
C LYS A 46 14.41 -0.75 -7.26
N THR A 47 13.73 -1.17 -6.20
CA THR A 47 12.27 -1.38 -6.20
C THR A 47 11.54 -0.10 -6.57
N GLN A 48 11.86 1.04 -5.95
CA GLN A 48 11.24 2.32 -6.28
C GLN A 48 11.49 2.75 -7.72
N ARG A 49 12.72 2.53 -8.22
CA ARG A 49 13.03 2.83 -9.62
C ARG A 49 12.20 2.00 -10.59
N LEU A 50 11.99 0.71 -10.29
CA LEU A 50 11.13 -0.17 -11.09
C LEU A 50 9.68 0.32 -11.09
N ILE A 51 9.13 0.67 -9.92
CA ILE A 51 7.78 1.25 -9.81
C ILE A 51 7.68 2.51 -10.68
N LYS A 52 8.65 3.43 -10.58
CA LYS A 52 8.69 4.66 -11.37
C LYS A 52 8.70 4.41 -12.87
N ILE A 53 9.52 3.46 -13.33
CA ILE A 53 9.59 3.07 -14.74
C ILE A 53 8.23 2.50 -15.19
N TYR A 54 7.64 1.62 -14.40
CA TYR A 54 6.37 0.99 -14.72
C TYR A 54 5.23 2.01 -14.79
N CYS A 55 5.17 2.94 -13.83
CA CYS A 55 4.22 4.04 -13.84
C CYS A 55 4.30 4.85 -15.12
N LYS A 56 5.50 5.18 -15.57
CA LYS A 56 5.70 5.94 -16.81
C LYS A 56 5.31 5.14 -18.05
N VAL A 57 5.77 3.89 -18.16
CA VAL A 57 5.56 3.05 -19.36
C VAL A 57 4.09 2.66 -19.53
N LYS A 58 3.41 2.33 -18.42
CA LYS A 58 2.00 1.91 -18.43
C LYS A 58 1.03 3.06 -18.21
N LYS A 59 1.53 4.30 -18.08
CA LYS A 59 0.70 5.49 -17.81
C LYS A 59 -0.25 5.23 -16.62
N ILE A 60 0.34 4.84 -15.48
CA ILE A 60 -0.41 4.49 -14.27
C ILE A 60 -1.06 5.74 -13.69
N ASP A 61 -2.36 5.69 -13.48
CA ASP A 61 -3.16 6.74 -12.84
C ASP A 61 -3.22 6.55 -11.33
N ILE A 62 -3.22 5.27 -10.86
CA ILE A 62 -3.39 4.92 -9.44
C ILE A 62 -2.36 3.87 -9.04
N LEU A 63 -1.65 4.12 -7.94
CA LEU A 63 -0.84 3.11 -7.24
C LEU A 63 -1.66 2.47 -6.12
N ILE A 64 -1.74 1.15 -6.11
CA ILE A 64 -2.41 0.37 -5.07
C ILE A 64 -1.36 -0.48 -4.36
N GLY A 65 -1.30 -0.44 -3.04
CA GLY A 65 -0.36 -1.25 -2.27
C GLY A 65 -1.01 -1.93 -1.08
N ALA A 66 -0.61 -3.17 -0.80
CA ALA A 66 -1.01 -3.87 0.41
C ALA A 66 0.21 -4.16 1.31
N SER A 67 0.04 -4.00 2.64
CA SER A 67 1.08 -4.33 3.62
C SER A 67 2.41 -3.62 3.30
N LEU A 68 3.53 -4.34 3.10
CA LEU A 68 4.80 -3.76 2.67
C LEU A 68 4.73 -3.09 1.29
N GLY A 69 3.87 -3.58 0.39
CA GLY A 69 3.61 -2.91 -0.90
C GLY A 69 3.07 -1.51 -0.72
N ALA A 70 2.23 -1.30 0.29
CA ALA A 70 1.69 0.01 0.64
C ALA A 70 2.78 1.00 1.10
N PHE A 71 3.81 0.53 1.80
CA PHE A 71 4.97 1.37 2.13
C PHE A 71 5.61 1.98 0.88
N TYR A 72 5.84 1.18 -0.17
CA TYR A 72 6.41 1.67 -1.42
C TYR A 72 5.49 2.65 -2.14
N VAL A 73 4.18 2.44 -2.07
CA VAL A 73 3.16 3.37 -2.60
C VAL A 73 3.20 4.69 -1.87
N LEU A 74 3.21 4.69 -0.53
CA LEU A 74 3.30 5.90 0.29
C LEU A 74 4.57 6.70 -0.01
N GLN A 75 5.70 6.03 -0.23
CA GLN A 75 6.99 6.64 -0.50
C GLN A 75 7.20 7.04 -1.98
N TYR A 76 6.25 6.77 -2.86
CA TYR A 76 6.33 7.18 -4.26
C TYR A 76 6.13 8.69 -4.40
N LYS A 77 7.06 9.37 -5.06
CA LYS A 77 7.10 10.85 -5.15
C LYS A 77 6.32 11.44 -6.34
N GLY A 78 5.65 10.62 -7.15
CA GLY A 78 4.85 11.12 -8.28
C GLY A 78 3.46 11.61 -7.83
N LEU A 79 2.90 12.55 -8.61
CA LEU A 79 1.55 13.10 -8.39
C LEU A 79 0.51 12.18 -9.06
N ILE A 80 0.32 11.00 -8.51
CA ILE A 80 -0.72 10.04 -8.90
C ILE A 80 -1.51 9.64 -7.67
N ASP A 81 -2.72 9.17 -7.86
CA ASP A 81 -3.58 8.70 -6.78
C ASP A 81 -2.97 7.46 -6.11
N LYS A 82 -3.16 7.33 -4.80
CA LYS A 82 -2.58 6.26 -3.99
C LYS A 82 -3.64 5.61 -3.13
N LEU A 83 -3.77 4.30 -3.26
CA LEU A 83 -4.61 3.47 -2.39
C LEU A 83 -3.71 2.52 -1.60
N VAL A 84 -3.85 2.52 -0.29
CA VAL A 84 -3.10 1.62 0.58
C VAL A 84 -4.05 0.75 1.41
N ILE A 85 -3.70 -0.51 1.57
CA ILE A 85 -4.49 -1.53 2.28
C ILE A 85 -3.60 -2.10 3.38
N ASN A 86 -4.01 -1.95 4.64
CA ASN A 86 -3.27 -2.42 5.82
C ASN A 86 -1.76 -2.12 5.73
N PRO A 87 -1.36 -0.85 5.58
CA PRO A 87 0.02 -0.49 5.28
C PRO A 87 0.99 -0.83 6.43
N CYS A 88 2.11 -1.47 6.09
CA CYS A 88 3.28 -1.55 6.96
C CYS A 88 4.04 -0.21 6.90
N MET A 89 3.69 0.74 7.75
CA MET A 89 4.28 2.10 7.67
C MET A 89 5.76 2.13 8.08
N TYR A 90 6.17 1.30 9.03
CA TYR A 90 7.53 1.28 9.58
C TYR A 90 8.20 -0.09 9.40
N PRO A 91 8.48 -0.51 8.14
CA PRO A 91 9.03 -1.84 7.86
C PRO A 91 10.39 -2.11 8.50
N SER A 92 11.20 -1.09 8.83
CA SER A 92 12.47 -1.27 9.54
C SER A 92 12.27 -1.82 10.97
N ILE A 93 11.12 -1.56 11.57
CA ILE A 93 10.75 -1.97 12.94
C ILE A 93 9.85 -3.20 12.90
N GLU A 94 8.87 -3.22 11.98
CA GLU A 94 7.80 -4.22 12.02
C GLU A 94 8.19 -5.54 11.36
N ILE A 95 8.91 -5.53 10.23
CA ILE A 95 9.26 -6.79 9.56
C ILE A 95 10.14 -7.71 10.42
N PRO A 96 11.14 -7.22 11.19
CA PRO A 96 11.91 -8.08 12.08
C PRO A 96 11.11 -8.77 13.20
N LYS A 97 9.90 -8.27 13.51
CA LYS A 97 9.01 -8.90 14.51
C LYS A 97 8.20 -10.05 13.91
N LEU A 98 8.10 -10.12 12.59
CA LEU A 98 7.33 -11.15 11.92
C LEU A 98 8.06 -12.50 11.91
N LYS A 99 7.26 -13.55 11.80
CA LYS A 99 7.75 -14.93 11.61
C LYS A 99 7.32 -15.44 10.25
N ASP A 100 8.15 -16.27 9.67
CA ASP A 100 7.80 -17.02 8.46
C ASP A 100 6.60 -17.92 8.74
N ARG A 101 5.56 -17.81 7.92
CA ARG A 101 4.28 -18.52 8.15
C ARG A 101 4.42 -20.04 8.03
N THR A 102 5.39 -20.52 7.29
CA THR A 102 5.60 -21.96 7.04
C THR A 102 6.50 -22.59 8.10
N THR A 103 7.59 -21.90 8.43
CA THR A 103 8.64 -22.44 9.30
C THR A 103 8.55 -21.95 10.76
N GLY A 104 7.81 -20.85 11.01
CA GLY A 104 7.78 -20.17 12.30
C GLY A 104 9.08 -19.43 12.64
N ALA A 105 10.08 -19.46 11.76
CA ALA A 105 11.37 -18.83 11.99
C ALA A 105 11.26 -17.29 11.92
N PRO A 106 12.07 -16.55 12.72
CA PRO A 106 12.14 -15.10 12.62
C PRO A 106 12.54 -14.64 11.21
N ILE A 107 11.91 -13.58 10.71
CA ILE A 107 12.30 -12.95 9.44
C ILE A 107 13.59 -12.16 9.67
N VAL A 108 14.64 -12.58 8.99
CA VAL A 108 15.95 -11.91 9.06
C VAL A 108 16.17 -11.09 7.80
N LEU A 109 16.23 -9.77 7.94
CA LEU A 109 16.60 -8.86 6.87
C LEU A 109 18.08 -8.48 6.96
N LEU A 110 18.72 -8.31 5.81
CA LEU A 110 20.08 -7.78 5.77
C LEU A 110 20.14 -6.37 6.39
N PRO A 111 21.18 -6.04 7.18
CA PRO A 111 21.29 -4.71 7.82
C PRO A 111 21.16 -3.53 6.86
N LYS A 112 21.69 -3.68 5.63
CA LYS A 112 21.54 -2.66 4.57
C LYS A 112 20.09 -2.44 4.12
N VAL A 113 19.25 -3.48 4.19
CA VAL A 113 17.81 -3.39 3.84
C VAL A 113 17.07 -2.67 4.95
N LEU A 114 17.29 -3.04 6.21
CA LEU A 114 16.71 -2.35 7.38
C LEU A 114 17.08 -0.86 7.40
N LYS A 115 18.37 -0.54 7.23
CA LYS A 115 18.83 0.84 7.13
C LYS A 115 18.16 1.58 5.98
N GLY A 116 17.96 0.91 4.85
CA GLY A 116 17.28 1.49 3.69
C GLY A 116 15.80 1.82 3.97
N PHE A 117 15.07 0.95 4.69
CA PHE A 117 13.71 1.25 5.13
C PHE A 117 13.68 2.46 6.07
N GLY A 118 14.48 2.47 7.15
CA GLY A 118 14.51 3.56 8.11
C GLY A 118 14.86 4.92 7.48
N GLN A 119 15.70 4.95 6.43
CA GLN A 119 15.99 6.18 5.70
C GLN A 119 14.80 6.73 4.92
N MET A 120 13.82 5.88 4.60
CA MET A 120 12.64 6.25 3.82
C MET A 120 11.39 6.48 4.66
N GLU A 121 11.38 6.07 5.92
CA GLU A 121 10.25 6.21 6.87
C GLU A 121 10.07 7.67 7.35
N LYS A 122 10.12 8.64 6.43
CA LYS A 122 10.05 10.08 6.68
C LYS A 122 8.78 10.67 6.08
N TYR A 123 7.63 10.30 6.65
CA TYR A 123 6.31 10.69 6.15
C TYR A 123 6.03 12.19 6.26
N GLU A 124 6.68 12.88 7.20
CA GLU A 124 6.61 14.33 7.37
C GLU A 124 7.08 15.09 6.12
N ASN A 125 8.00 14.50 5.36
CA ASN A 125 8.55 15.09 4.14
C ASN A 125 7.69 14.85 2.88
N ILE A 126 6.54 14.17 3.01
CA ILE A 126 5.62 13.96 1.89
C ILE A 126 4.85 15.27 1.65
N PRO A 127 4.88 15.82 0.42
CA PRO A 127 4.15 17.04 0.10
C PRO A 127 2.66 16.92 0.34
N GLN A 128 2.02 17.99 0.80
CA GLN A 128 0.58 18.02 1.11
C GLN A 128 -0.28 17.58 -0.09
N GLU A 129 0.07 18.00 -1.28
CA GLU A 129 -0.63 17.61 -2.51
C GLU A 129 -0.64 16.08 -2.72
N GLN A 130 0.45 15.39 -2.38
CA GLN A 130 0.48 13.92 -2.44
C GLN A 130 -0.35 13.28 -1.31
N LYS A 131 -0.37 13.90 -0.13
CA LYS A 131 -1.17 13.42 0.99
C LYS A 131 -2.66 13.45 0.66
N LEU A 132 -3.13 14.54 0.04
CA LEU A 132 -4.52 14.70 -0.41
C LEU A 132 -4.96 13.71 -1.51
N ARG A 133 -4.02 13.07 -2.19
CA ARG A 133 -4.24 12.03 -3.21
C ARG A 133 -4.09 10.60 -2.65
N THR A 134 -4.04 10.45 -1.33
CA THR A 134 -3.78 9.15 -0.69
C THR A 134 -4.99 8.73 0.14
N PHE A 135 -5.50 7.52 -0.12
CA PHE A 135 -6.58 6.91 0.64
C PHE A 135 -6.14 5.59 1.27
N GLY A 136 -6.54 5.36 2.53
CA GLY A 136 -6.19 4.18 3.31
C GLY A 136 -7.39 3.29 3.62
N ILE A 137 -7.26 1.98 3.41
CA ILE A 137 -8.19 0.96 3.90
C ILE A 137 -7.50 0.20 5.02
N PHE A 138 -8.14 0.13 6.18
CA PHE A 138 -7.62 -0.53 7.37
C PHE A 138 -8.60 -1.58 7.86
N ALA A 139 -8.11 -2.79 8.15
CA ALA A 139 -8.90 -3.83 8.78
C ALA A 139 -8.92 -3.62 10.31
N LYS A 140 -10.10 -3.78 10.92
CA LYS A 140 -10.33 -3.59 12.35
C LYS A 140 -9.51 -4.56 13.20
N ASP A 141 -9.43 -5.80 12.75
CA ASP A 141 -8.77 -6.90 13.47
C ASP A 141 -7.44 -7.28 12.80
N ASP A 142 -6.72 -6.28 12.21
CA ASP A 142 -5.38 -6.49 11.64
C ASP A 142 -4.42 -6.91 12.76
N GLU A 143 -4.01 -8.17 12.75
CA GLU A 143 -3.14 -8.77 13.75
C GLU A 143 -1.66 -8.39 13.60
N LEU A 144 -1.30 -7.70 12.51
CA LEU A 144 0.08 -7.33 12.22
C LEU A 144 0.35 -5.84 12.42
N PHE A 145 -0.55 -4.96 11.96
CA PHE A 145 -0.27 -3.53 11.87
C PHE A 145 -1.45 -2.65 12.28
N HIS A 146 -1.26 -1.81 13.29
CA HIS A 146 -2.28 -0.88 13.82
C HIS A 146 -1.91 0.58 13.51
N PHE A 147 -1.84 0.94 12.21
CA PHE A 147 -1.35 2.25 11.79
C PHE A 147 -2.43 3.25 11.36
N LYS A 148 -3.72 2.94 11.52
CA LYS A 148 -4.80 3.84 11.09
C LYS A 148 -4.68 5.24 11.69
N ASP A 149 -4.51 5.35 13.02
CA ASP A 149 -4.39 6.66 13.69
C ASP A 149 -3.15 7.43 13.26
N SER A 150 -2.02 6.73 13.06
CA SER A 150 -0.80 7.33 12.53
C SER A 150 -0.97 7.81 11.09
N PHE A 151 -1.67 7.03 10.29
CA PHE A 151 -2.01 7.39 8.92
C PHE A 151 -2.90 8.62 8.87
N ASP A 152 -3.98 8.65 9.65
CA ASP A 152 -4.92 9.77 9.69
C ASP A 152 -4.26 11.08 10.14
N LYS A 153 -3.32 11.02 11.10
CA LYS A 153 -2.51 12.19 11.51
C LYS A 153 -1.61 12.69 10.39
N LEU A 154 -1.08 11.82 9.55
CA LEU A 154 -0.11 12.16 8.50
C LEU A 154 -0.77 12.52 7.16
N PHE A 155 -1.87 11.87 6.82
CA PHE A 155 -2.55 11.96 5.52
C PHE A 155 -3.96 12.56 5.61
N GLY A 156 -4.53 12.70 6.82
CA GLY A 156 -5.82 13.35 7.03
C GLY A 156 -5.76 14.83 6.63
N GLY A 157 -6.77 15.30 5.90
CA GLY A 157 -6.91 16.71 5.52
C GLY A 157 -7.18 17.59 6.76
N GLN A 158 -6.64 18.80 6.77
CA GLN A 158 -6.86 19.77 7.88
C GLN A 158 -8.32 20.16 8.10
N ASN A 159 -9.22 19.89 7.15
CA ASN A 159 -10.60 20.37 7.17
C ASN A 159 -11.66 19.29 7.44
N ASN A 160 -11.31 18.09 7.88
CA ASN A 160 -12.23 16.99 8.28
C ASN A 160 -13.44 16.71 7.33
N GLN A 161 -13.51 17.30 6.15
CA GLN A 161 -14.67 17.19 5.25
C GLN A 161 -14.70 15.88 4.45
N THR A 162 -13.56 15.23 4.28
CA THR A 162 -13.51 13.92 3.59
C THR A 162 -12.47 13.05 4.29
N PRO A 163 -12.86 11.93 4.89
CA PRO A 163 -11.89 11.03 5.50
C PRO A 163 -10.93 10.51 4.45
N SER A 164 -9.63 10.54 4.76
CA SER A 164 -8.57 9.95 3.93
C SER A 164 -8.42 8.45 4.14
N SER A 165 -9.23 7.86 5.01
CA SER A 165 -9.20 6.44 5.31
C SER A 165 -10.55 5.89 5.73
N ILE A 166 -10.68 4.57 5.66
CA ILE A 166 -11.81 3.82 6.19
C ILE A 166 -11.32 2.65 7.05
N LEU A 167 -12.09 2.32 8.08
CA LEU A 167 -11.95 1.10 8.86
C LEU A 167 -13.03 0.12 8.39
N ILE A 168 -12.59 -1.06 7.95
CA ILE A 168 -13.46 -2.16 7.53
C ILE A 168 -13.31 -3.34 8.50
N ASN A 169 -14.25 -4.29 8.48
CA ASN A 169 -14.05 -5.56 9.17
C ASN A 169 -12.93 -6.37 8.49
N GLY A 170 -12.43 -7.41 9.19
CA GLY A 170 -11.43 -8.34 8.66
C GLY A 170 -10.07 -8.21 9.32
N HIS A 171 -9.15 -9.04 8.84
CA HIS A 171 -7.80 -9.24 9.34
C HIS A 171 -6.75 -8.58 8.43
N HIS A 172 -5.45 -8.82 8.70
CA HIS A 172 -4.38 -8.30 7.84
C HIS A 172 -4.54 -8.74 6.37
N SER A 173 -4.89 -10.02 6.15
CA SER A 173 -5.32 -10.53 4.84
C SER A 173 -6.82 -10.32 4.72
N VAL A 174 -7.23 -9.17 4.16
CA VAL A 174 -8.64 -8.78 4.11
C VAL A 174 -9.43 -9.73 3.21
N GLU A 175 -10.56 -10.20 3.72
CA GLU A 175 -11.52 -11.02 3.00
C GLU A 175 -12.18 -10.23 1.86
N GLU A 176 -12.58 -10.92 0.80
CA GLU A 176 -13.09 -10.31 -0.43
C GLU A 176 -14.25 -9.35 -0.18
N GLU A 177 -15.20 -9.73 0.67
CA GLU A 177 -16.42 -8.94 0.94
C GLU A 177 -16.11 -7.60 1.62
N TYR A 178 -15.23 -7.60 2.64
CA TYR A 178 -14.84 -6.38 3.37
C TYR A 178 -13.94 -5.48 2.51
N LEU A 179 -13.05 -6.10 1.73
CA LEU A 179 -12.21 -5.33 0.82
C LEU A 179 -13.05 -4.60 -0.24
N LYS A 180 -14.11 -5.22 -0.77
CA LYS A 180 -15.05 -4.57 -1.69
C LYS A 180 -15.67 -3.32 -1.10
N GLU A 181 -16.08 -3.35 0.17
CA GLU A 181 -16.62 -2.18 0.87
C GLU A 181 -15.60 -1.02 0.88
N GLY A 182 -14.35 -1.32 1.27
CA GLY A 182 -13.28 -0.33 1.29
C GLY A 182 -12.97 0.25 -0.09
N LEU A 183 -12.97 -0.59 -1.12
CA LEU A 183 -12.70 -0.18 -2.52
C LEU A 183 -13.78 0.76 -3.06
N LEU A 184 -15.05 0.52 -2.75
CA LEU A 184 -16.14 1.42 -3.14
C LEU A 184 -16.00 2.81 -2.51
N GLN A 185 -15.50 2.90 -1.28
CA GLN A 185 -15.23 4.20 -0.64
C GLN A 185 -13.99 4.87 -1.24
N ALA A 186 -12.95 4.11 -1.53
CA ALA A 186 -11.76 4.62 -2.21
C ALA A 186 -12.11 5.19 -3.60
N GLU A 187 -12.95 4.50 -4.36
CA GLU A 187 -13.42 4.96 -5.67
C GLU A 187 -14.15 6.29 -5.59
N LYS A 188 -15.08 6.44 -4.62
CA LYS A 188 -15.76 7.71 -4.34
C LYS A 188 -14.78 8.83 -3.98
N PHE A 189 -13.73 8.51 -3.22
CA PHE A 189 -12.68 9.48 -2.86
C PHE A 189 -11.96 10.00 -4.11
N PHE A 190 -11.55 9.12 -5.02
CA PHE A 190 -10.83 9.48 -6.25
C PHE A 190 -11.69 10.08 -7.37
N MET A 191 -13.03 9.96 -7.29
CA MET A 191 -13.94 10.59 -8.26
C MET A 191 -14.27 12.07 -7.93
N ARG A 192 -13.88 12.55 -6.75
CA ARG A 192 -14.16 13.92 -6.29
C ARG A 192 -13.12 14.96 -6.72
N GLY A 193 -12.07 14.53 -7.42
CA GLY A 193 -10.93 15.36 -7.85
C GLY A 193 -11.03 15.90 -9.28
#